data_afbf195ed99952e1ef7d82d0e7bc99e9
#
_entry.id   afbf195ed99952e1ef7d82d0e7bc99e9
#
_cell.length_a   1.000
_cell.length_b   1.000
_cell.length_c   1.000
_cell.angle_alpha   90.00
_cell.angle_beta   90.00
_cell.angle_gamma   90.00
#
_symmetry.space_group_name_H-M   'P 1'
#
loop_
_entity.id
_entity.type
_entity.pdbx_description
1 polymer ?
#
loop_
_entity_poly.entity_id
_entity_poly.type
_entity_poly.pdbx_seq_one_letter_code
_entity_poly.pdbx_strand_id
1 'polypeptide(L)'
;MNPFPLVVAEFRRNWLGSAAVIALIATAVALGVALSAQEGALRQASARAADRFDLVVGAPGGPTQLILTTVYLQPAALDLLPAAVLERLQGTPGAVSVAPVAVADSYDGHPVVGTTADFATDGGRIAVVDGRRFSRADEALVGSAVGLPVGTRLRPAHGSPAENIIESHEHGHAFTVVGRLAATASPWDRAIIVPIEGVWAMHDQSLGERDVESPAALGPPWQSGRIGPVPAIVV
;
A
#
# COMPACT_ATOMS: atom_id res chain seq x y z
N MET A 1 13.21 -26.23 -58.18
CA MET A 1 13.18 -27.43 -57.32
C MET A 1 12.57 -27.00 -55.99
N ASN A 2 11.54 -27.71 -55.50
CA ASN A 2 10.94 -27.40 -54.22
C ASN A 2 11.72 -28.11 -53.10
N PRO A 3 12.39 -27.34 -52.16
CA PRO A 3 13.22 -27.92 -51.13
C PRO A 3 12.41 -28.56 -49.96
N PHE A 4 11.10 -28.36 -49.93
CA PHE A 4 10.25 -28.79 -48.82
C PHE A 4 10.30 -30.30 -48.52
N PRO A 5 10.28 -31.21 -49.48
CA PRO A 5 10.38 -32.66 -49.23
C PRO A 5 11.71 -33.08 -48.59
N LEU A 6 12.82 -32.40 -48.95
CA LEU A 6 14.13 -32.65 -48.36
C LEU A 6 14.20 -32.22 -46.90
N VAL A 7 13.63 -31.07 -46.58
CA VAL A 7 13.55 -30.58 -45.19
C VAL A 7 12.73 -31.54 -44.31
N VAL A 8 11.58 -31.98 -44.81
CA VAL A 8 10.74 -32.94 -44.06
C VAL A 8 11.46 -34.29 -43.87
N ALA A 9 12.17 -34.78 -44.87
CA ALA A 9 12.94 -36.02 -44.74
C ALA A 9 14.08 -35.89 -43.70
N GLU A 10 14.79 -34.78 -43.67
CA GLU A 10 15.86 -34.51 -42.69
C GLU A 10 15.29 -34.38 -41.27
N PHE A 11 14.16 -33.68 -41.07
CA PHE A 11 13.46 -33.62 -39.76
C PHE A 11 13.05 -35.01 -39.26
N ARG A 12 12.55 -35.89 -40.15
CA ARG A 12 12.19 -37.24 -39.76
C ARG A 12 13.38 -38.11 -39.41
N ARG A 13 14.50 -37.93 -40.14
CA ARG A 13 15.73 -38.70 -39.95
C ARG A 13 16.43 -38.32 -38.66
N ASN A 14 16.45 -37.01 -38.33
CA ASN A 14 17.13 -36.48 -37.14
C ASN A 14 16.15 -35.82 -36.19
N TRP A 15 15.07 -36.50 -35.86
CA TRP A 15 13.97 -35.93 -35.06
C TRP A 15 14.39 -35.48 -33.67
N LEU A 16 15.33 -36.20 -33.00
CA LEU A 16 15.86 -35.83 -31.68
C LEU A 16 16.64 -34.50 -31.73
N GLY A 17 17.50 -34.36 -32.74
CA GLY A 17 18.25 -33.11 -32.92
C GLY A 17 17.33 -31.95 -33.27
N SER A 18 16.38 -32.17 -34.17
CA SER A 18 15.38 -31.16 -34.52
C SER A 18 14.51 -30.76 -33.33
N ALA A 19 14.08 -31.73 -32.52
CA ALA A 19 13.32 -31.48 -31.32
C ALA A 19 14.13 -30.67 -30.29
N ALA A 20 15.41 -30.97 -30.14
CA ALA A 20 16.29 -30.22 -29.25
C ALA A 20 16.46 -28.74 -29.70
N VAL A 21 16.63 -28.50 -30.97
CA VAL A 21 16.74 -27.12 -31.53
C VAL A 21 15.42 -26.38 -31.35
N ILE A 22 14.29 -27.01 -31.67
CA ILE A 22 12.97 -26.42 -31.48
C ILE A 22 12.74 -26.09 -30.03
N ALA A 23 13.06 -27.00 -29.10
CA ALA A 23 12.91 -26.76 -27.66
C ALA A 23 13.78 -25.58 -27.19
N LEU A 24 15.00 -25.48 -27.68
CA LEU A 24 15.92 -24.39 -27.36
C LEU A 24 15.37 -23.02 -27.84
N ILE A 25 14.91 -22.96 -29.07
CA ILE A 25 14.31 -21.74 -29.65
C ILE A 25 13.00 -21.39 -28.90
N ALA A 26 12.15 -22.39 -28.66
CA ALA A 26 10.91 -22.16 -27.94
C ALA A 26 11.14 -21.63 -26.51
N THR A 27 12.16 -22.16 -25.82
CA THR A 27 12.55 -21.68 -24.48
C THR A 27 13.07 -20.25 -24.56
N ALA A 28 13.92 -19.93 -25.52
CA ALA A 28 14.44 -18.56 -25.69
C ALA A 28 13.33 -17.55 -25.98
N VAL A 29 12.39 -17.91 -26.87
CA VAL A 29 11.23 -17.06 -27.19
C VAL A 29 10.32 -16.93 -25.96
N ALA A 30 10.03 -18.03 -25.24
CA ALA A 30 9.19 -18.01 -24.05
C ALA A 30 9.79 -17.11 -22.97
N LEU A 31 11.10 -17.18 -22.74
CA LEU A 31 11.79 -16.29 -21.79
C LEU A 31 11.70 -14.83 -22.21
N GLY A 32 11.89 -14.53 -23.51
CA GLY A 32 11.77 -13.16 -24.04
C GLY A 32 10.36 -12.60 -23.83
N VAL A 33 9.33 -13.39 -24.14
CA VAL A 33 7.93 -13.00 -23.95
C VAL A 33 7.61 -12.82 -22.44
N ALA A 34 8.07 -13.75 -21.61
CA ALA A 34 7.86 -13.67 -20.16
C ALA A 34 8.50 -12.41 -19.56
N LEU A 35 9.72 -12.09 -19.96
CA LEU A 35 10.43 -10.90 -19.49
C LEU A 35 9.71 -9.61 -19.93
N SER A 36 9.29 -9.53 -21.19
CA SER A 36 8.54 -8.38 -21.71
C SER A 36 7.19 -8.20 -21.01
N ALA A 37 6.48 -9.31 -20.75
CA ALA A 37 5.21 -9.29 -20.02
C ALA A 37 5.42 -8.83 -18.56
N GLN A 38 6.47 -9.30 -17.90
CA GLN A 38 6.83 -8.91 -16.53
C GLN A 38 7.21 -7.43 -16.45
N GLU A 39 7.98 -6.91 -17.42
CA GLU A 39 8.30 -5.49 -17.50
C GLU A 39 7.04 -4.64 -17.67
N GLY A 40 6.15 -5.03 -18.58
CA GLY A 40 4.88 -4.35 -18.79
C GLY A 40 3.99 -4.33 -17.53
N ALA A 41 3.89 -5.47 -16.83
CA ALA A 41 3.15 -5.58 -15.58
C ALA A 41 3.74 -4.69 -14.48
N LEU A 42 5.08 -4.64 -14.35
CA LEU A 42 5.75 -3.80 -13.36
C LEU A 42 5.52 -2.31 -13.64
N ARG A 43 5.64 -1.87 -14.91
CA ARG A 43 5.37 -0.48 -15.30
C ARG A 43 3.93 -0.08 -14.98
N GLN A 44 2.96 -0.94 -15.29
CA GLN A 44 1.56 -0.69 -14.98
C GLN A 44 1.28 -0.65 -13.47
N ALA A 45 1.86 -1.57 -12.70
CA ALA A 45 1.72 -1.58 -11.26
C ALA A 45 2.31 -0.32 -10.60
N SER A 46 3.48 0.15 -11.10
CA SER A 46 4.10 1.39 -10.63
C SER A 46 3.25 2.62 -10.94
N ALA A 47 2.68 2.70 -12.15
CA ALA A 47 1.77 3.79 -12.50
C ALA A 47 0.54 3.80 -11.57
N ARG A 48 -0.15 2.65 -11.43
CA ARG A 48 -1.33 2.54 -10.56
C ARG A 48 -1.05 2.86 -9.09
N ALA A 49 0.16 2.62 -8.62
CA ALA A 49 0.53 2.94 -7.23
C ALA A 49 0.45 4.45 -6.95
N ALA A 50 0.71 5.28 -7.95
CA ALA A 50 0.72 6.73 -7.87
C ALA A 50 -0.53 7.41 -8.44
N ASP A 51 -1.46 6.68 -9.07
CA ASP A 51 -2.64 7.26 -9.74
C ASP A 51 -3.61 8.00 -8.81
N ARG A 52 -3.44 7.87 -7.49
CA ARG A 52 -4.40 8.37 -6.50
C ARG A 52 -4.05 9.75 -5.95
N PHE A 53 -2.87 10.27 -6.28
CA PHE A 53 -2.39 11.57 -5.80
C PHE A 53 -1.34 12.14 -6.75
N ASP A 54 -1.27 13.46 -6.82
CA ASP A 54 -0.37 14.17 -7.73
C ASP A 54 0.95 14.54 -7.05
N LEU A 55 0.95 14.69 -5.73
CA LEU A 55 2.10 15.17 -4.96
C LEU A 55 2.25 14.40 -3.66
N VAL A 56 3.51 14.10 -3.30
CA VAL A 56 3.90 13.58 -1.98
C VAL A 56 4.77 14.61 -1.28
N VAL A 57 4.37 15.01 -0.07
CA VAL A 57 5.10 15.94 0.77
C VAL A 57 5.63 15.18 1.98
N GLY A 58 6.93 15.27 2.21
CA GLY A 58 7.63 14.67 3.36
C GLY A 58 8.65 15.61 3.94
N ALA A 59 9.22 15.27 5.08
CA ALA A 59 10.33 16.01 5.68
C ALA A 59 11.56 15.99 4.75
N PRO A 60 12.43 17.02 4.84
CA PRO A 60 13.68 17.04 4.08
C PRO A 60 14.52 15.79 4.37
N GLY A 61 14.95 15.07 3.30
CA GLY A 61 15.71 13.84 3.44
C GLY A 61 15.80 13.08 2.13
N GLY A 62 15.66 11.75 2.18
CA GLY A 62 15.76 10.89 1.02
C GLY A 62 14.45 10.79 0.22
N PRO A 63 14.32 11.41 -0.97
CA PRO A 63 13.11 11.33 -1.77
C PRO A 63 12.77 9.89 -2.17
N THR A 64 13.76 9.04 -2.37
CA THR A 64 13.55 7.62 -2.68
C THR A 64 12.87 6.90 -1.51
N GLN A 65 13.34 7.14 -0.28
CA GLN A 65 12.73 6.55 0.91
C GLN A 65 11.29 7.00 1.08
N LEU A 66 11.01 8.28 0.89
CA LEU A 66 9.66 8.84 0.95
C LEU A 66 8.73 8.16 -0.05
N ILE A 67 9.16 7.97 -1.30
CA ILE A 67 8.37 7.29 -2.33
C ILE A 67 8.17 5.81 -1.99
N LEU A 68 9.22 5.10 -1.57
CA LEU A 68 9.11 3.68 -1.22
C LEU A 68 8.11 3.46 -0.08
N THR A 69 8.14 4.33 0.92
CA THR A 69 7.24 4.22 2.07
C THR A 69 5.82 4.66 1.73
N THR A 70 5.64 5.81 1.08
CA THR A 70 4.31 6.39 0.87
C THR A 70 3.57 5.77 -0.31
N VAL A 71 4.27 5.50 -1.43
CA VAL A 71 3.66 4.98 -2.66
C VAL A 71 3.62 3.45 -2.66
N TYR A 72 4.72 2.81 -2.25
CA TYR A 72 4.85 1.35 -2.29
C TYR A 72 4.58 0.67 -0.94
N LEU A 73 4.26 1.47 0.09
CA LEU A 73 3.90 1.01 1.43
C LEU A 73 4.97 0.11 2.07
N GLN A 74 6.24 0.41 1.81
CA GLN A 74 7.36 -0.26 2.47
C GLN A 74 7.61 0.41 3.82
N PRO A 75 7.39 -0.29 4.95
CA PRO A 75 7.59 0.31 6.26
C PRO A 75 9.03 0.79 6.44
N ALA A 76 9.18 2.06 6.78
CA ALA A 76 10.48 2.65 7.11
C ALA A 76 10.25 3.86 8.03
N ALA A 77 11.24 4.12 8.88
CA ALA A 77 11.24 5.33 9.69
C ALA A 77 11.50 6.55 8.79
N LEU A 78 10.55 7.46 8.76
CA LEU A 78 10.66 8.78 8.13
C LEU A 78 10.61 9.85 9.21
N ASP A 79 11.31 10.96 8.97
CA ASP A 79 11.17 12.14 9.80
C ASP A 79 9.74 12.68 9.71
N LEU A 80 9.24 13.19 10.84
CA LEU A 80 7.86 13.65 10.94
C LEU A 80 7.72 15.11 10.52
N LEU A 81 6.72 15.40 9.71
CA LEU A 81 6.25 16.75 9.42
C LEU A 81 5.45 17.30 10.59
N PRO A 82 5.66 18.55 11.00
CA PRO A 82 4.81 19.20 11.99
C PRO A 82 3.35 19.28 11.51
N ALA A 83 2.40 19.19 12.45
CA ALA A 83 0.96 19.31 12.20
C ALA A 83 0.58 20.54 11.34
N ALA A 84 1.25 21.68 11.58
CA ALA A 84 1.01 22.92 10.83
C ALA A 84 1.22 22.79 9.31
N VAL A 85 2.01 21.80 8.83
CA VAL A 85 2.17 21.56 7.39
C VAL A 85 0.89 20.96 6.82
N LEU A 86 0.31 19.97 7.51
CA LEU A 86 -0.95 19.36 7.10
C LEU A 86 -2.10 20.37 7.10
N GLU A 87 -2.21 21.18 8.17
CA GLU A 87 -3.20 22.27 8.24
C GLU A 87 -3.07 23.26 7.08
N ARG A 88 -1.85 23.67 6.77
CA ARG A 88 -1.59 24.61 5.66
C ARG A 88 -1.99 24.04 4.31
N LEU A 89 -1.66 22.76 4.04
CA LEU A 89 -1.99 22.10 2.79
C LEU A 89 -3.50 21.96 2.62
N GLN A 90 -4.23 21.63 3.69
CA GLN A 90 -5.69 21.55 3.64
C GLN A 90 -6.37 22.90 3.35
N GLY A 91 -5.75 24.00 3.76
CA GLY A 91 -6.21 25.35 3.45
C GLY A 91 -5.74 25.89 2.09
N THR A 92 -4.97 25.10 1.31
CA THR A 92 -4.42 25.57 0.02
C THR A 92 -5.47 25.53 -1.09
N PRO A 93 -5.78 26.66 -1.75
CA PRO A 93 -6.69 26.69 -2.87
C PRO A 93 -6.20 25.77 -4.01
N GLY A 94 -7.11 24.94 -4.53
CA GLY A 94 -6.81 24.00 -5.62
C GLY A 94 -6.40 22.60 -5.16
N ALA A 95 -6.06 22.39 -3.89
CA ALA A 95 -5.90 21.03 -3.35
C ALA A 95 -7.28 20.40 -3.17
N VAL A 96 -7.59 19.39 -3.99
CA VAL A 96 -8.89 18.70 -3.97
C VAL A 96 -8.96 17.67 -2.87
N SER A 97 -7.84 16.99 -2.61
CA SER A 97 -7.69 15.98 -1.57
C SER A 97 -6.35 16.16 -0.88
N VAL A 98 -6.34 16.23 0.43
CA VAL A 98 -5.12 16.29 1.24
C VAL A 98 -5.24 15.26 2.35
N ALA A 99 -4.41 14.24 2.32
CA ALA A 99 -4.47 13.17 3.29
C ALA A 99 -3.08 12.86 3.90
N PRO A 100 -3.01 12.68 5.23
CA PRO A 100 -1.80 12.15 5.86
C PRO A 100 -1.65 10.68 5.51
N VAL A 101 -0.41 10.22 5.38
CA VAL A 101 -0.06 8.80 5.19
C VAL A 101 1.06 8.44 6.14
N ALA A 102 0.82 7.49 7.04
CA ALA A 102 1.79 6.96 7.99
C ALA A 102 1.93 5.45 7.79
N VAL A 103 3.14 5.00 7.46
CA VAL A 103 3.49 3.60 7.21
C VAL A 103 4.71 3.25 8.06
N ALA A 104 4.50 2.73 9.27
CA ALA A 104 5.60 2.39 10.16
C ALA A 104 5.46 0.99 10.78
N ASP A 105 4.25 0.48 10.84
CA ASP A 105 3.90 -0.77 11.50
C ASP A 105 3.52 -1.85 10.50
N SER A 106 3.49 -3.09 10.99
CA SER A 106 3.03 -4.23 10.22
C SER A 106 2.23 -5.21 11.08
N TYR A 107 1.43 -6.04 10.43
CA TYR A 107 0.74 -7.16 11.04
C TYR A 107 0.72 -8.33 10.05
N ASP A 108 1.26 -9.47 10.44
CA ASP A 108 1.32 -10.70 9.62
C ASP A 108 1.86 -10.45 8.19
N GLY A 109 2.93 -9.64 8.08
CA GLY A 109 3.54 -9.30 6.80
C GLY A 109 2.77 -8.28 5.95
N HIS A 110 1.69 -7.73 6.47
CA HIS A 110 0.93 -6.66 5.84
C HIS A 110 1.30 -5.31 6.44
N PRO A 111 1.59 -4.27 5.63
CA PRO A 111 1.84 -2.93 6.15
C PRO A 111 0.56 -2.36 6.77
N VAL A 112 0.69 -1.70 7.92
CA VAL A 112 -0.38 -0.94 8.54
C VAL A 112 -0.22 0.52 8.15
N VAL A 113 -1.26 1.08 7.54
CA VAL A 113 -1.26 2.42 6.94
C VAL A 113 -2.29 3.30 7.61
N GLY A 114 -1.81 4.34 8.31
CA GLY A 114 -2.67 5.37 8.87
C GLY A 114 -3.03 6.42 7.82
N THR A 115 -4.32 6.66 7.60
CA THR A 115 -4.82 7.70 6.69
C THR A 115 -6.29 8.04 6.96
N THR A 116 -6.92 8.82 6.09
CA THR A 116 -8.34 9.14 6.20
C THR A 116 -9.22 8.11 5.46
N ALA A 117 -10.47 7.97 5.89
CA ALA A 117 -11.43 7.08 5.24
C ALA A 117 -11.71 7.50 3.78
N ASP A 118 -11.75 8.80 3.53
CA ASP A 118 -11.99 9.33 2.18
C ASP A 118 -10.83 9.01 1.24
N PHE A 119 -9.59 9.18 1.70
CA PHE A 119 -8.43 8.79 0.91
C PHE A 119 -8.38 7.26 0.72
N ALA A 120 -8.64 6.46 1.75
CA ALA A 120 -8.67 5.01 1.67
C ALA A 120 -9.65 4.49 0.61
N THR A 121 -10.81 5.15 0.47
CA THR A 121 -11.85 4.79 -0.50
C THR A 121 -11.84 5.64 -1.76
N ASP A 122 -10.83 6.47 -1.97
CA ASP A 122 -10.71 7.40 -3.10
C ASP A 122 -12.01 8.21 -3.31
N GLY A 123 -12.47 8.89 -2.25
CA GLY A 123 -13.73 9.63 -2.25
C GLY A 123 -14.97 8.76 -2.49
N GLY A 124 -14.87 7.44 -2.25
CA GLY A 124 -15.94 6.47 -2.49
C GLY A 124 -15.86 5.76 -3.85
N ARG A 125 -14.86 6.06 -4.68
CA ARG A 125 -14.63 5.35 -5.97
C ARG A 125 -14.20 3.89 -5.75
N ILE A 126 -13.49 3.62 -4.66
CA ILE A 126 -13.13 2.25 -4.25
C ILE A 126 -14.24 1.75 -3.31
N ALA A 127 -14.97 0.74 -3.76
CA ALA A 127 -16.06 0.17 -2.97
C ALA A 127 -15.53 -0.61 -1.76
N VAL A 128 -16.29 -0.57 -0.67
CA VAL A 128 -16.17 -1.53 0.43
C VAL A 128 -17.04 -2.73 0.05
N VAL A 129 -16.41 -3.85 -0.30
CA VAL A 129 -17.10 -5.06 -0.82
C VAL A 129 -17.61 -5.98 0.27
N ASP A 130 -17.11 -5.81 1.50
CA ASP A 130 -17.55 -6.53 2.69
C ASP A 130 -17.47 -5.59 3.90
N GLY A 131 -18.49 -5.58 4.75
CA GLY A 131 -18.56 -4.71 5.93
C GLY A 131 -18.85 -3.24 5.62
N ARG A 132 -18.14 -2.33 6.26
CA ARG A 132 -18.34 -0.88 6.17
C ARG A 132 -17.02 -0.10 6.26
N ARG A 133 -17.05 1.20 5.97
CA ARG A 133 -15.92 2.12 6.25
C ARG A 133 -15.71 2.23 7.76
N PHE A 134 -14.48 2.50 8.18
CA PHE A 134 -14.22 2.79 9.58
C PHE A 134 -14.85 4.13 9.99
N SER A 135 -15.31 4.19 11.23
CA SER A 135 -15.92 5.37 11.86
C SER A 135 -15.36 5.65 13.27
N ARG A 136 -14.45 4.79 13.74
CA ARG A 136 -13.80 4.88 15.05
C ARG A 136 -12.29 4.72 14.89
N ALA A 137 -11.53 5.29 15.81
CA ALA A 137 -10.08 5.26 15.77
C ALA A 137 -9.48 3.85 15.96
N ASP A 138 -10.24 2.93 16.55
CA ASP A 138 -9.88 1.53 16.80
C ASP A 138 -10.35 0.55 15.70
N GLU A 139 -10.79 1.06 14.55
CA GLU A 139 -11.28 0.26 13.45
C GLU A 139 -10.27 0.23 12.28
N ALA A 140 -10.35 -0.82 11.47
CA ALA A 140 -9.49 -1.01 10.30
C ALA A 140 -10.28 -1.43 9.07
N LEU A 141 -9.82 -1.00 7.89
CA LEU A 141 -10.15 -1.59 6.60
C LEU A 141 -9.00 -2.50 6.16
N VAL A 142 -9.32 -3.51 5.39
CA VAL A 142 -8.30 -4.36 4.75
C VAL A 142 -8.39 -4.27 3.25
N GLY A 143 -7.24 -4.27 2.59
CA GLY A 143 -7.15 -4.39 1.14
C GLY A 143 -7.62 -5.76 0.66
N SER A 144 -7.90 -5.88 -0.63
CA SER A 144 -8.50 -7.08 -1.24
C SER A 144 -7.67 -8.35 -1.07
N ALA A 145 -6.34 -8.23 -1.00
CA ALA A 145 -5.41 -9.36 -0.88
C ALA A 145 -5.06 -9.73 0.58
N VAL A 146 -5.59 -8.99 1.58
CA VAL A 146 -5.39 -9.30 2.99
C VAL A 146 -6.39 -10.36 3.43
N GLY A 147 -5.91 -11.50 3.94
CA GLY A 147 -6.73 -12.66 4.29
C GLY A 147 -7.56 -12.54 5.58
N LEU A 148 -7.59 -11.37 6.24
CA LEU A 148 -8.23 -11.19 7.54
C LEU A 148 -9.75 -10.97 7.38
N PRO A 149 -10.63 -11.77 8.02
CA PRO A 149 -12.08 -11.55 8.00
C PRO A 149 -12.51 -10.27 8.74
N VAL A 150 -13.66 -9.73 8.37
CA VAL A 150 -14.35 -8.69 9.16
C VAL A 150 -14.63 -9.22 10.57
N GLY A 151 -14.38 -8.40 11.59
CA GLY A 151 -14.45 -8.76 13.00
C GLY A 151 -13.11 -9.23 13.59
N THR A 152 -12.08 -9.46 12.79
CA THR A 152 -10.75 -9.82 13.28
C THR A 152 -10.16 -8.67 14.09
N ARG A 153 -9.63 -8.99 15.28
CA ARG A 153 -8.89 -8.04 16.11
C ARG A 153 -7.40 -8.24 15.90
N LEU A 154 -6.68 -7.18 15.61
CA LEU A 154 -5.24 -7.18 15.35
C LEU A 154 -4.51 -6.16 16.22
N ARG A 155 -3.25 -6.46 16.52
CA ARG A 155 -2.33 -5.54 17.19
C ARG A 155 -1.11 -5.37 16.30
N PRO A 156 -0.90 -4.19 15.72
CA PRO A 156 0.30 -3.92 14.93
C PRO A 156 1.56 -3.97 15.79
N ALA A 157 2.67 -4.31 15.16
CA ALA A 157 3.98 -4.27 15.77
C ALA A 157 4.92 -3.41 14.92
N HIS A 158 5.88 -2.74 15.57
CA HIS A 158 6.95 -2.04 14.88
C HIS A 158 7.86 -3.01 14.13
N GLY A 159 8.28 -2.61 12.94
CA GLY A 159 9.27 -3.30 12.15
C GLY A 159 8.72 -4.10 10.97
N SER A 160 9.64 -4.46 10.06
CA SER A 160 9.36 -5.33 8.92
C SER A 160 9.62 -6.78 9.34
N PRO A 161 8.84 -7.76 8.84
CA PRO A 161 9.10 -9.18 9.05
C PRO A 161 10.48 -9.64 8.55
N ALA A 162 11.13 -8.85 7.69
CA ALA A 162 12.46 -9.11 7.15
C ALA A 162 13.60 -8.72 8.11
N GLU A 163 13.33 -7.92 9.12
CA GLU A 163 14.27 -7.58 10.17
C GLU A 163 13.97 -8.49 11.36
N ASN A 164 14.81 -9.52 11.58
CA ASN A 164 14.83 -10.38 12.77
C ASN A 164 15.23 -9.57 14.02
N ILE A 165 14.54 -8.46 14.28
CA ILE A 165 14.74 -7.68 15.48
C ILE A 165 13.85 -8.29 16.55
N ILE A 166 14.50 -8.86 17.56
CA ILE A 166 13.95 -9.60 18.70
C ILE A 166 13.08 -8.70 19.63
N GLU A 167 12.88 -7.45 19.30
CA GLU A 167 12.05 -6.50 20.06
C GLU A 167 10.89 -5.97 19.21
N SER A 168 9.95 -6.86 18.88
CA SER A 168 8.65 -6.40 18.43
C SER A 168 7.88 -5.87 19.66
N HIS A 169 7.92 -4.57 19.88
CA HIS A 169 7.04 -3.94 20.85
C HIS A 169 5.62 -3.96 20.30
N GLU A 170 4.79 -4.87 20.82
CA GLU A 170 3.36 -4.84 20.55
C GLU A 170 2.77 -3.57 21.17
N HIS A 171 2.13 -2.76 20.36
CA HIS A 171 1.37 -1.62 20.86
C HIS A 171 0.17 -2.10 21.69
N GLY A 172 -0.13 -1.39 22.76
CA GLY A 172 -1.30 -1.66 23.61
C GLY A 172 -2.64 -1.48 22.86
N HIS A 173 -2.62 -0.75 21.74
CA HIS A 173 -3.80 -0.49 20.91
C HIS A 173 -4.08 -1.64 19.94
N ALA A 174 -5.35 -2.06 19.92
CA ALA A 174 -5.83 -3.07 18.99
C ALA A 174 -6.84 -2.44 18.02
N PHE A 175 -6.79 -2.84 16.75
CA PHE A 175 -7.77 -2.47 15.75
C PHE A 175 -8.70 -3.63 15.44
N THR A 176 -9.93 -3.32 15.07
CA THR A 176 -10.92 -4.31 14.63
C THR A 176 -11.19 -4.12 13.15
N VAL A 177 -11.03 -5.14 12.35
CA VAL A 177 -11.37 -5.11 10.92
C VAL A 177 -12.88 -4.94 10.77
N VAL A 178 -13.30 -3.85 10.13
CA VAL A 178 -14.73 -3.54 9.92
C VAL A 178 -15.15 -3.58 8.47
N GLY A 179 -14.19 -3.67 7.53
CA GLY A 179 -14.53 -3.80 6.12
C GLY A 179 -13.33 -4.16 5.26
N ARG A 180 -13.65 -4.56 4.02
CA ARG A 180 -12.70 -4.94 2.98
C ARG A 180 -12.91 -4.10 1.73
N LEU A 181 -11.83 -3.59 1.17
CA LEU A 181 -11.85 -2.81 -0.07
C LEU A 181 -11.87 -3.73 -1.31
N ALA A 182 -12.45 -3.23 -2.39
CA ALA A 182 -12.32 -3.81 -3.71
C ALA A 182 -10.85 -3.80 -4.18
N ALA A 183 -10.50 -4.71 -5.09
CA ALA A 183 -9.17 -4.78 -5.68
C ALA A 183 -8.87 -3.53 -6.51
N THR A 184 -7.69 -2.97 -6.31
CA THR A 184 -7.19 -1.78 -7.02
C THR A 184 -6.00 -2.10 -7.93
N ALA A 185 -5.45 -3.32 -7.83
CA ALA A 185 -4.20 -3.73 -8.46
C ALA A 185 -3.02 -2.80 -8.12
N SER A 186 -3.00 -2.29 -6.89
CA SER A 186 -1.98 -1.41 -6.32
C SER A 186 -1.42 -1.99 -5.01
N PRO A 187 -0.36 -1.43 -4.42
CA PRO A 187 0.15 -1.84 -3.12
C PRO A 187 -0.89 -1.84 -1.99
N TRP A 188 -1.91 -1.00 -2.10
CA TRP A 188 -3.01 -0.88 -1.13
C TRP A 188 -3.85 -2.14 -0.99
N ASP A 189 -3.84 -3.02 -1.99
CA ASP A 189 -4.53 -4.32 -1.91
C ASP A 189 -3.96 -5.22 -0.81
N ARG A 190 -2.72 -4.99 -0.40
CA ARG A 190 -2.03 -5.75 0.66
C ARG A 190 -1.94 -5.01 1.99
N ALA A 191 -2.53 -3.82 2.10
CA ALA A 191 -2.45 -2.98 3.28
C ALA A 191 -3.60 -3.24 4.26
N ILE A 192 -3.31 -3.05 5.54
CA ILE A 192 -4.29 -2.84 6.60
C ILE A 192 -4.36 -1.33 6.81
N ILE A 193 -5.53 -0.75 6.63
CA ILE A 193 -5.72 0.70 6.62
C ILE A 193 -6.47 1.09 7.88
N VAL A 194 -5.87 1.98 8.66
CA VAL A 194 -6.44 2.47 9.93
C VAL A 194 -6.63 3.99 9.89
N PRO A 195 -7.50 4.56 10.70
CA PRO A 195 -7.57 6.01 10.87
C PRO A 195 -6.24 6.57 11.32
N ILE A 196 -5.83 7.71 10.76
CA ILE A 196 -4.59 8.38 11.19
C ILE A 196 -4.65 8.75 12.69
N GLU A 197 -5.83 9.06 13.20
CA GLU A 197 -6.08 9.33 14.61
C GLU A 197 -5.75 8.11 15.50
N GLY A 198 -6.01 6.91 15.01
CA GLY A 198 -5.62 5.66 15.67
C GLY A 198 -4.10 5.51 15.74
N VAL A 199 -3.38 5.91 14.68
CA VAL A 199 -1.91 5.92 14.66
C VAL A 199 -1.37 6.92 15.66
N TRP A 200 -1.90 8.14 15.71
CA TRP A 200 -1.49 9.15 16.69
C TRP A 200 -1.74 8.66 18.14
N ALA A 201 -2.86 8.02 18.38
CA ALA A 201 -3.18 7.47 19.71
C ALA A 201 -2.22 6.32 20.08
N MET A 202 -1.89 5.46 19.14
CA MET A 202 -1.00 4.32 19.34
C MET A 202 0.43 4.73 19.70
N HIS A 203 0.92 5.84 19.12
CA HIS A 203 2.27 6.35 19.35
C HIS A 203 2.34 7.45 20.42
N ASP A 204 1.30 7.61 21.21
CA ASP A 204 1.21 8.66 22.25
C ASP A 204 1.52 10.09 21.72
N GLN A 205 1.32 10.27 20.42
CA GLN A 205 1.48 11.54 19.72
C GLN A 205 0.22 12.40 19.80
N SER A 206 -0.73 11.98 20.63
CA SER A 206 -1.99 12.67 20.80
C SER A 206 -1.79 13.95 21.61
N LEU A 207 -2.13 15.04 20.99
CA LEU A 207 -2.15 16.36 21.60
C LEU A 207 -3.40 16.47 22.49
N GLY A 208 -3.22 16.34 23.81
CA GLY A 208 -4.24 16.54 24.84
C GLY A 208 -5.06 15.30 25.21
N GLU A 209 -5.60 15.33 26.43
CA GLU A 209 -6.49 14.29 26.97
C GLU A 209 -7.59 13.95 25.97
N ARG A 210 -7.62 12.71 25.52
CA ARG A 210 -8.64 12.20 24.62
C ARG A 210 -9.31 10.98 25.21
N ASP A 211 -10.60 11.08 25.32
CA ASP A 211 -11.46 9.92 25.30
C ASP A 211 -11.33 9.24 23.94
N VAL A 212 -10.52 8.20 23.86
CA VAL A 212 -10.41 7.31 22.69
C VAL A 212 -11.78 6.67 22.38
N GLU A 213 -12.67 6.66 23.35
CA GLU A 213 -14.04 6.16 23.27
C GLU A 213 -15.06 7.16 22.71
N SER A 214 -14.73 8.46 22.67
CA SER A 214 -15.63 9.42 22.04
C SER A 214 -15.61 9.23 20.53
N PRO A 215 -16.77 9.14 19.85
CA PRO A 215 -16.84 9.14 18.39
C PRO A 215 -16.56 10.55 17.87
N ALA A 216 -15.36 11.07 18.19
CA ALA A 216 -14.89 12.29 17.54
C ALA A 216 -14.83 12.02 16.05
N ALA A 217 -15.41 12.91 15.26
CA ALA A 217 -15.40 12.80 13.81
C ALA A 217 -13.97 12.52 13.32
N LEU A 218 -13.78 11.37 12.67
CA LEU A 218 -12.53 11.02 12.03
C LEU A 218 -12.34 11.83 10.75
N GLY A 219 -11.11 12.16 10.46
CA GLY A 219 -10.76 12.90 9.25
C GLY A 219 -10.97 14.42 9.38
N PRO A 220 -10.64 15.15 8.30
CA PRO A 220 -10.77 16.60 8.26
C PRO A 220 -12.24 17.06 8.24
N PRO A 221 -12.53 18.29 8.71
CA PRO A 221 -11.58 19.24 9.26
C PRO A 221 -11.22 18.90 10.72
N TRP A 222 -9.92 18.75 10.99
CA TRP A 222 -9.47 18.57 12.36
C TRP A 222 -9.43 19.92 13.10
N GLN A 223 -9.68 19.90 14.38
CA GLN A 223 -9.52 21.10 15.21
C GLN A 223 -8.02 21.38 15.37
N SER A 224 -7.64 22.66 15.27
CA SER A 224 -6.27 23.10 15.55
C SER A 224 -5.83 22.61 16.92
N GLY A 225 -4.60 22.07 16.99
CA GLY A 225 -4.06 21.43 18.21
C GLY A 225 -4.49 19.98 18.43
N ARG A 226 -5.29 19.38 17.55
CA ARG A 226 -5.62 17.94 17.56
C ARG A 226 -5.00 17.14 16.43
N ILE A 227 -4.21 17.76 15.61
CA ILE A 227 -3.44 17.13 14.54
C ILE A 227 -2.11 16.68 15.09
N GLY A 228 -1.79 15.41 14.95
CA GLY A 228 -0.46 14.87 15.25
C GLY A 228 0.51 15.09 14.09
N PRO A 229 1.81 14.92 14.33
CA PRO A 229 2.79 14.91 13.26
C PRO A 229 2.59 13.71 12.35
N VAL A 230 3.02 13.83 11.09
CA VAL A 230 2.86 12.78 10.07
C VAL A 230 4.14 12.61 9.26
N PRO A 231 4.49 11.38 8.84
CA PRO A 231 5.70 11.16 8.03
C PRO A 231 5.52 11.64 6.59
N ALA A 232 4.30 11.59 6.05
CA ALA A 232 4.01 12.03 4.70
C ALA A 232 2.59 12.58 4.55
N ILE A 233 2.40 13.45 3.57
CA ILE A 233 1.10 13.98 3.14
C ILE A 233 1.01 13.80 1.64
N VAL A 234 -0.13 13.34 1.16
CA VAL A 234 -0.47 13.21 -0.27
C VAL A 234 -1.53 14.24 -0.64
N VAL A 235 -1.37 14.78 -1.85
CA VAL A 235 -2.25 15.83 -2.39
C VAL A 235 -2.71 15.45 -3.77
#